data_3b9dada6c4c4fb8611c79f352290dbd2
#
_entry.id   3b9dada6c4c4fb8611c79f352290dbd2
#
_cell.length_a   1.000
_cell.length_b   1.000
_cell.length_c   1.000
_cell.angle_alpha   90.00
_cell.angle_beta   90.00
_cell.angle_gamma   90.00
#
_symmetry.space_group_name_H-M   'P 1'
#
loop_
_entity.id
_entity.type
_entity.pdbx_description
1 polymer ?
#
loop_
_entity_poly.entity_id
_entity_poly.type
_entity_poly.pdbx_seq_one_letter_code
_entity_poly.pdbx_strand_id
1 'polypeptide(L)'
;MENSESDGNGIPEHLTCLLRNLYAGQEATVRTGRGTTDCFQIGKGVRQGYILPLCLFNLDAEYIMRNAGLKEAQAGIKIARRNINNLRYADDTTLMAESEEELKSLLMKVKEESKKVGLKLNIQKTKIMASGPITPWQIGGETVADCLSGLQNHCRW
;
A
#
# COMPACT_ATOMS: atom_id res chain seq x y z
N MET A 1 14.08 1.42 35.05
CA MET A 1 13.92 1.97 33.70
C MET A 1 14.05 0.78 32.75
N GLU A 2 12.93 0.15 32.42
CA GLU A 2 12.90 -0.98 31.49
C GLU A 2 13.11 -0.46 30.10
N ASN A 3 14.18 -0.93 29.45
CA ASN A 3 14.35 -0.77 28.02
C ASN A 3 13.23 -1.55 27.34
N SER A 4 12.18 -0.88 26.90
CA SER A 4 11.19 -1.50 26.02
C SER A 4 11.89 -1.81 24.70
N GLU A 5 12.23 -3.08 24.48
CA GLU A 5 12.64 -3.56 23.16
C GLU A 5 11.50 -3.23 22.19
N SER A 6 11.79 -2.38 21.21
CA SER A 6 10.90 -2.12 20.10
C SER A 6 11.27 -3.07 18.96
N ASP A 7 10.27 -3.67 18.32
CA ASP A 7 10.52 -4.30 17.02
C ASP A 7 11.09 -3.25 16.05
N GLY A 8 11.76 -3.69 14.96
CA GLY A 8 12.45 -2.79 14.03
C GLY A 8 11.59 -1.69 13.41
N ASN A 9 10.29 -1.62 13.72
CA ASN A 9 9.32 -0.61 13.28
C ASN A 9 9.06 0.48 14.34
N GLY A 10 9.71 0.41 15.50
CA GLY A 10 9.54 1.38 16.60
C GLY A 10 8.24 1.23 17.39
N ILE A 11 7.51 0.13 17.22
CA ILE A 11 6.29 -0.19 17.96
C ILE A 11 6.70 -0.95 19.24
N PRO A 12 6.26 -0.52 20.44
CA PRO A 12 6.52 -1.25 21.66
C PRO A 12 6.00 -2.68 21.63
N GLU A 13 6.79 -3.64 22.10
CA GLU A 13 6.49 -5.08 22.04
C GLU A 13 5.15 -5.43 22.69
N HIS A 14 4.79 -4.78 23.80
CA HIS A 14 3.50 -5.02 24.46
C HIS A 14 2.31 -4.68 23.57
N LEU A 15 2.39 -3.64 22.70
CA LEU A 15 1.33 -3.30 21.75
C LEU A 15 1.26 -4.33 20.63
N THR A 16 2.40 -4.82 20.14
CA THR A 16 2.46 -5.90 19.15
C THR A 16 1.82 -7.19 19.71
N CYS A 17 2.10 -7.50 20.97
CA CYS A 17 1.49 -8.64 21.67
C CYS A 17 -0.05 -8.48 21.80
N LEU A 18 -0.51 -7.29 22.22
CA LEU A 18 -1.95 -7.00 22.31
C LEU A 18 -2.65 -7.13 20.95
N LEU A 19 -2.05 -6.59 19.88
CA LEU A 19 -2.59 -6.70 18.52
C LEU A 19 -2.66 -8.16 18.08
N ARG A 20 -1.60 -8.93 18.31
CA ARG A 20 -1.56 -10.35 17.98
C ARG A 20 -2.66 -11.12 18.70
N ASN A 21 -2.86 -10.87 19.99
CA ASN A 21 -3.94 -11.50 20.77
C ASN A 21 -5.33 -11.05 20.29
N LEU A 22 -5.50 -9.79 19.89
CA LEU A 22 -6.77 -9.27 19.38
C LEU A 22 -7.20 -9.95 18.07
N TYR A 23 -6.23 -10.29 17.23
CA TYR A 23 -6.49 -10.92 15.92
C TYR A 23 -6.34 -12.44 15.93
N ALA A 24 -5.85 -13.05 17.01
CA ALA A 24 -5.73 -14.48 17.16
C ALA A 24 -7.11 -15.14 17.34
N GLY A 25 -7.37 -16.21 16.59
CA GLY A 25 -8.58 -17.03 16.75
C GLY A 25 -9.89 -16.31 16.45
N GLN A 26 -9.86 -15.29 15.60
CA GLN A 26 -11.10 -14.59 15.21
C GLN A 26 -12.01 -15.47 14.37
N GLU A 27 -13.28 -15.41 14.68
CA GLU A 27 -14.35 -16.13 13.98
C GLU A 27 -15.37 -15.15 13.41
N ALA A 28 -16.04 -15.56 12.34
CA ALA A 28 -17.11 -14.80 11.73
C ALA A 28 -18.28 -15.67 11.31
N THR A 29 -19.45 -15.06 11.27
CA THR A 29 -20.66 -15.59 10.65
C THR A 29 -21.17 -14.59 9.64
N VAL A 30 -21.81 -15.06 8.56
CA VAL A 30 -22.43 -14.21 7.55
C VAL A 30 -23.93 -14.31 7.68
N ARG A 31 -24.59 -13.15 7.83
CA ARG A 31 -26.06 -13.07 7.81
C ARG A 31 -26.52 -12.92 6.36
N THR A 32 -27.31 -13.87 5.91
CA THR A 32 -27.93 -13.87 4.58
C THR A 32 -29.43 -13.70 4.70
N GLY A 33 -30.14 -13.44 3.60
CA GLY A 33 -31.59 -13.38 3.57
C GLY A 33 -32.27 -14.72 3.93
N ARG A 34 -31.52 -15.83 3.99
CA ARG A 34 -32.03 -17.19 4.34
C ARG A 34 -31.60 -17.66 5.72
N GLY A 35 -30.89 -16.86 6.49
CA GLY A 35 -30.39 -17.19 7.83
C GLY A 35 -28.91 -16.80 8.02
N THR A 36 -28.31 -17.30 9.10
CA THR A 36 -26.89 -17.08 9.42
C THR A 36 -26.09 -18.34 9.10
N THR A 37 -24.91 -18.18 8.53
CA THR A 37 -24.01 -19.30 8.26
C THR A 37 -23.43 -19.87 9.57
N ASP A 38 -22.85 -21.08 9.51
CA ASP A 38 -22.02 -21.59 10.57
C ASP A 38 -20.81 -20.67 10.78
N CYS A 39 -20.26 -20.71 12.01
CA CYS A 39 -19.09 -19.95 12.39
C CYS A 39 -17.86 -20.49 11.65
N PHE A 40 -17.04 -19.61 11.08
CA PHE A 40 -15.79 -19.98 10.42
C PHE A 40 -14.64 -19.09 10.91
N GLN A 41 -13.44 -19.65 10.95
CA GLN A 41 -12.25 -18.92 11.38
C GLN A 41 -11.74 -17.97 10.31
N ILE A 42 -11.34 -16.77 10.74
CA ILE A 42 -10.69 -15.77 9.89
C ILE A 42 -9.18 -16.00 9.98
N GLY A 43 -8.60 -16.54 8.89
CA GLY A 43 -7.15 -16.80 8.84
C GLY A 43 -6.30 -15.58 8.50
N LYS A 44 -6.87 -14.57 7.82
CA LYS A 44 -6.17 -13.34 7.37
C LYS A 44 -7.16 -12.19 7.23
N GLY A 45 -6.65 -10.98 7.47
CA GLY A 45 -7.39 -9.75 7.27
C GLY A 45 -7.66 -9.01 8.56
N VAL A 46 -8.22 -7.82 8.42
CA VAL A 46 -8.57 -6.94 9.53
C VAL A 46 -10.06 -6.58 9.45
N ARG A 47 -10.67 -6.37 10.60
CA ARG A 47 -12.09 -6.07 10.70
C ARG A 47 -12.39 -4.68 10.15
N GLN A 48 -13.23 -4.58 9.13
CA GLN A 48 -13.65 -3.28 8.57
C GLN A 48 -14.56 -2.50 9.55
N GLY A 49 -14.55 -1.17 9.41
CA GLY A 49 -15.43 -0.28 10.19
C GLY A 49 -14.86 0.20 11.53
N TYR A 50 -13.61 -0.13 11.86
CA TYR A 50 -12.92 0.32 13.06
C TYR A 50 -11.71 1.18 12.73
N ILE A 51 -11.26 2.01 13.68
CA ILE A 51 -10.09 2.90 13.51
C ILE A 51 -8.78 2.08 13.42
N LEU A 52 -8.66 1.02 14.21
CA LEU A 52 -7.43 0.21 14.30
C LEU A 52 -6.99 -0.40 12.96
N PRO A 53 -7.87 -1.02 12.14
CA PRO A 53 -7.49 -1.50 10.80
C PRO A 53 -6.93 -0.41 9.89
N LEU A 54 -7.46 0.81 9.97
CA LEU A 54 -6.95 1.94 9.19
C LEU A 54 -5.52 2.31 9.62
N CYS A 55 -5.27 2.33 10.93
CA CYS A 55 -3.92 2.57 11.46
C CYS A 55 -2.92 1.50 11.03
N LEU A 56 -3.32 0.21 11.08
CA LEU A 56 -2.49 -0.91 10.64
C LEU A 56 -2.18 -0.81 9.15
N PHE A 57 -3.18 -0.53 8.31
CA PHE A 57 -2.97 -0.31 6.88
C PHE A 57 -1.98 0.83 6.60
N ASN A 58 -2.11 1.96 7.31
CA ASN A 58 -1.17 3.08 7.18
C ASN A 58 0.26 2.71 7.58
N LEU A 59 0.43 1.86 8.61
CA LEU A 59 1.74 1.34 9.01
C LEU A 59 2.34 0.43 7.93
N ASP A 60 1.54 -0.48 7.36
CA ASP A 60 1.98 -1.34 6.26
C ASP A 60 2.36 -0.50 5.03
N ALA A 61 1.55 0.49 4.67
CA ALA A 61 1.85 1.40 3.57
C ALA A 61 3.14 2.20 3.81
N GLU A 62 3.37 2.70 5.03
CA GLU A 62 4.63 3.39 5.38
C GLU A 62 5.83 2.44 5.32
N TYR A 63 5.68 1.20 5.81
CA TYR A 63 6.70 0.17 5.73
C TYR A 63 7.10 -0.13 4.28
N ILE A 64 6.11 -0.34 3.41
CA ILE A 64 6.32 -0.58 1.97
C ILE A 64 7.10 0.58 1.35
N MET A 65 6.65 1.82 1.55
CA MET A 65 7.28 3.00 0.94
C MET A 65 8.70 3.22 1.45
N ARG A 66 8.96 2.93 2.72
CA ARG A 66 10.28 3.01 3.32
C ARG A 66 11.23 1.98 2.73
N ASN A 67 10.80 0.72 2.61
CA ASN A 67 11.61 -0.37 2.08
C ASN A 67 11.77 -0.30 0.55
N ALA A 68 10.83 0.28 -0.17
CA ALA A 68 10.97 0.60 -1.58
C ALA A 68 12.03 1.71 -1.84
N GLY A 69 12.61 2.30 -0.77
CA GLY A 69 13.64 3.32 -0.87
C GLY A 69 13.12 4.66 -1.39
N LEU A 70 11.81 4.92 -1.29
CA LEU A 70 11.25 6.16 -1.81
C LEU A 70 11.71 7.41 -1.03
N LYS A 71 12.06 7.27 0.25
CA LYS A 71 12.59 8.40 1.04
C LYS A 71 13.97 8.86 0.57
N GLU A 72 14.78 7.92 0.05
CA GLU A 72 16.16 8.15 -0.39
C GLU A 72 16.26 8.31 -1.91
N ALA A 73 15.18 8.02 -2.64
CA ALA A 73 15.18 8.11 -4.09
C ALA A 73 15.31 9.58 -4.52
N GLN A 74 16.26 9.83 -5.41
CA GLN A 74 16.37 11.13 -6.11
C GLN A 74 15.22 11.32 -7.12
N ALA A 75 14.54 10.23 -7.48
CA ALA A 75 13.36 10.23 -8.33
C ALA A 75 12.22 11.03 -7.70
N GLY A 76 11.45 11.73 -8.51
CA GLY A 76 10.34 12.56 -8.07
C GLY A 76 10.31 13.92 -8.74
N ILE A 77 9.29 14.69 -8.45
CA ILE A 77 9.09 16.04 -8.99
C ILE A 77 9.54 17.06 -7.95
N LYS A 78 10.34 18.05 -8.36
CA LYS A 78 10.79 19.12 -7.47
C LYS A 78 9.74 20.22 -7.37
N ILE A 79 9.13 20.33 -6.19
CA ILE A 79 8.17 21.41 -5.87
C ILE A 79 8.71 22.21 -4.69
N ALA A 80 8.90 23.52 -4.88
CA ALA A 80 9.41 24.44 -3.84
C ALA A 80 10.68 23.92 -3.12
N ARG A 81 11.66 23.44 -3.88
CA ARG A 81 12.93 22.84 -3.39
C ARG A 81 12.79 21.51 -2.63
N ARG A 82 11.61 20.92 -2.61
CA ARG A 82 11.38 19.59 -2.04
C ARG A 82 11.16 18.58 -3.16
N ASN A 83 11.77 17.42 -3.03
CA ASN A 83 11.52 16.30 -3.94
C ASN A 83 10.30 15.52 -3.46
N ILE A 84 9.26 15.45 -4.29
CA ILE A 84 8.03 14.72 -4.01
C ILE A 84 7.93 13.58 -5.00
N ASN A 85 8.01 12.35 -4.53
CA ASN A 85 7.93 11.15 -5.35
C ASN A 85 6.69 10.30 -5.07
N ASN A 86 5.97 10.57 -3.98
CA ASN A 86 4.70 9.92 -3.70
C ASN A 86 3.75 10.83 -2.92
N LEU A 87 2.45 10.63 -3.16
CA LEU A 87 1.36 11.17 -2.36
C LEU A 87 0.42 10.02 -1.99
N ARG A 88 -0.10 10.05 -0.77
CA ARG A 88 -0.96 8.99 -0.26
C ARG A 88 -2.24 9.55 0.35
N TYR A 89 -3.35 8.92 0.04
CA TYR A 89 -4.63 9.19 0.64
C TYR A 89 -5.41 7.88 0.81
N ALA A 90 -5.55 7.42 2.05
CA ALA A 90 -6.12 6.11 2.38
C ALA A 90 -5.41 4.97 1.61
N ASP A 91 -6.13 4.24 0.78
CA ASP A 91 -5.64 3.17 -0.10
C ASP A 91 -5.10 3.67 -1.45
N ASP A 92 -5.31 4.94 -1.76
CA ASP A 92 -4.83 5.54 -2.99
C ASP A 92 -3.39 6.07 -2.82
N THR A 93 -2.51 5.66 -3.72
CA THR A 93 -1.12 6.13 -3.76
C THR A 93 -0.80 6.67 -5.14
N THR A 94 -0.29 7.88 -5.21
CA THR A 94 0.24 8.49 -6.42
C THR A 94 1.75 8.47 -6.38
N LEU A 95 2.39 7.85 -7.37
CA LEU A 95 3.83 7.91 -7.57
C LEU A 95 4.16 8.97 -8.62
N MET A 96 5.25 9.71 -8.41
CA MET A 96 5.67 10.79 -9.29
C MET A 96 7.13 10.62 -9.66
N ALA A 97 7.45 10.86 -10.93
CA ALA A 97 8.83 10.88 -11.43
C ALA A 97 8.92 11.84 -12.64
N GLU A 98 10.14 12.28 -12.94
CA GLU A 98 10.42 13.14 -14.10
C GLU A 98 10.54 12.32 -15.40
N SER A 99 10.83 11.01 -15.30
CA SER A 99 10.95 10.11 -16.46
C SER A 99 10.09 8.84 -16.33
N GLU A 100 9.81 8.23 -17.47
CA GLU A 100 9.06 6.96 -17.57
C GLU A 100 9.82 5.81 -16.90
N GLU A 101 11.14 5.74 -17.08
CA GLU A 101 12.01 4.71 -16.53
C GLU A 101 12.06 4.78 -15.00
N GLU A 102 12.18 5.99 -14.46
CA GLU A 102 12.15 6.20 -13.02
C GLU A 102 10.82 5.75 -12.43
N LEU A 103 9.71 6.13 -13.06
CA LEU A 103 8.38 5.76 -12.61
C LEU A 103 8.18 4.24 -12.63
N LYS A 104 8.62 3.57 -13.70
CA LYS A 104 8.60 2.09 -13.78
C LYS A 104 9.41 1.46 -12.65
N SER A 105 10.61 1.98 -12.40
CA SER A 105 11.47 1.50 -11.33
C SER A 105 10.81 1.65 -9.95
N LEU A 106 10.23 2.83 -9.65
CA LEU A 106 9.51 3.07 -8.41
C LEU A 106 8.31 2.13 -8.24
N LEU A 107 7.51 1.98 -9.29
CA LEU A 107 6.32 1.14 -9.27
C LEU A 107 6.68 -0.34 -9.05
N MET A 108 7.74 -0.84 -9.68
CA MET A 108 8.19 -2.22 -9.50
C MET A 108 8.69 -2.47 -8.08
N LYS A 109 9.44 -1.54 -7.49
CA LYS A 109 9.88 -1.63 -6.09
C LYS A 109 8.69 -1.66 -5.12
N VAL A 110 7.73 -0.75 -5.29
CA VAL A 110 6.51 -0.72 -4.47
C VAL A 110 5.72 -2.02 -4.61
N LYS A 111 5.59 -2.55 -5.84
CA LYS A 111 4.91 -3.82 -6.11
C LYS A 111 5.59 -5.00 -5.41
N GLU A 112 6.92 -5.06 -5.42
CA GLU A 112 7.69 -6.12 -4.75
C GLU A 112 7.55 -6.05 -3.24
N GLU A 113 7.70 -4.86 -2.65
CA GLU A 113 7.56 -4.68 -1.20
C GLU A 113 6.12 -4.94 -0.72
N SER A 114 5.11 -4.51 -1.47
CA SER A 114 3.70 -4.81 -1.19
C SER A 114 3.43 -6.31 -1.14
N LYS A 115 4.01 -7.05 -2.08
CA LYS A 115 3.82 -8.50 -2.16
C LYS A 115 4.39 -9.21 -0.92
N LYS A 116 5.48 -8.70 -0.33
CA LYS A 116 6.08 -9.26 0.89
C LYS A 116 5.15 -9.17 2.09
N VAL A 117 4.36 -8.10 2.21
CA VAL A 117 3.36 -7.92 3.29
C VAL A 117 1.97 -8.48 2.92
N GLY A 118 1.85 -9.15 1.76
CA GLY A 118 0.60 -9.77 1.32
C GLY A 118 -0.39 -8.83 0.66
N LEU A 119 -0.02 -7.57 0.41
CA LEU A 119 -0.81 -6.62 -0.36
C LEU A 119 -0.56 -6.79 -1.86
N LYS A 120 -1.62 -6.70 -2.66
CA LYS A 120 -1.52 -6.79 -4.11
C LYS A 120 -1.94 -5.47 -4.74
N LEU A 121 -1.06 -4.94 -5.59
CA LEU A 121 -1.39 -3.77 -6.40
C LEU A 121 -2.53 -4.12 -7.37
N ASN A 122 -3.56 -3.28 -7.39
CA ASN A 122 -4.68 -3.45 -8.32
C ASN A 122 -4.33 -2.81 -9.68
N ILE A 123 -3.80 -3.61 -10.60
CA ILE A 123 -3.34 -3.14 -11.91
C ILE A 123 -4.49 -2.54 -12.74
N GLN A 124 -5.68 -3.12 -12.66
CA GLN A 124 -6.85 -2.62 -13.42
C GLN A 124 -7.32 -1.23 -12.96
N LYS A 125 -7.07 -0.88 -11.68
CA LYS A 125 -7.37 0.45 -11.15
C LYS A 125 -6.18 1.40 -11.20
N THR A 126 -4.99 0.90 -11.52
CA THR A 126 -3.78 1.72 -11.66
C THR A 126 -3.84 2.48 -12.98
N LYS A 127 -3.64 3.79 -12.92
CA LYS A 127 -3.64 4.68 -14.08
C LYS A 127 -2.31 5.41 -14.18
N ILE A 128 -1.86 5.64 -15.40
CA ILE A 128 -0.65 6.40 -15.70
C ILE A 128 -1.05 7.70 -16.37
N MET A 129 -0.49 8.80 -15.89
CA MET A 129 -0.68 10.13 -16.44
C MET A 129 0.69 10.72 -16.78
N ALA A 130 0.81 11.31 -17.95
CA ALA A 130 2.03 11.99 -18.38
C ALA A 130 1.75 13.28 -19.13
N SER A 131 2.71 14.16 -19.17
CA SER A 131 2.66 15.41 -19.93
C SER A 131 3.08 15.26 -21.40
N GLY A 132 3.34 14.03 -21.87
CA GLY A 132 3.79 13.72 -23.23
C GLY A 132 3.27 12.36 -23.69
N PRO A 133 3.61 11.95 -24.94
CA PRO A 133 3.22 10.65 -25.45
C PRO A 133 3.85 9.53 -24.61
N ILE A 134 3.03 8.58 -24.17
CA ILE A 134 3.45 7.41 -23.41
C ILE A 134 3.12 6.15 -24.21
N THR A 135 4.04 5.18 -24.14
CA THR A 135 3.78 3.82 -24.62
C THR A 135 2.96 3.04 -23.58
N PRO A 136 2.02 2.18 -24.00
CA PRO A 136 1.28 1.33 -23.06
C PRO A 136 2.22 0.45 -22.25
N TRP A 137 2.03 0.42 -20.93
CA TRP A 137 2.85 -0.38 -20.04
C TRP A 137 2.22 -1.72 -19.73
N GLN A 138 3.06 -2.73 -19.60
CA GLN A 138 2.66 -4.01 -19.03
C GLN A 138 3.30 -4.19 -17.65
N ILE A 139 2.48 -4.48 -16.67
CA ILE A 139 2.91 -4.76 -15.29
C ILE A 139 2.50 -6.20 -14.98
N GLY A 140 3.48 -7.12 -15.02
CA GLY A 140 3.21 -8.54 -14.73
C GLY A 140 2.31 -9.24 -15.74
N GLY A 141 2.34 -8.83 -17.02
CA GLY A 141 1.55 -9.39 -18.10
C GLY A 141 0.17 -8.73 -18.29
N GLU A 142 -0.22 -7.80 -17.41
CA GLU A 142 -1.43 -7.01 -17.56
C GLU A 142 -1.11 -5.62 -18.10
N THR A 143 -1.86 -5.16 -19.07
CA THR A 143 -1.71 -3.80 -19.63
C THR A 143 -2.36 -2.81 -18.66
N VAL A 144 -1.63 -1.76 -18.28
CA VAL A 144 -2.19 -0.65 -17.51
C VAL A 144 -3.06 0.18 -18.44
N ALA A 145 -4.35 0.25 -18.11
CA ALA A 145 -5.31 1.02 -18.91
C ALA A 145 -5.17 2.51 -18.63
N ASP A 146 -5.30 3.28 -19.73
CA ASP A 146 -5.43 4.73 -19.80
C ASP A 146 -4.22 5.59 -19.41
N CYS A 147 -3.58 6.11 -20.46
CA CYS A 147 -2.79 7.34 -20.37
C CYS A 147 -3.71 8.54 -20.53
N LEU A 148 -3.99 9.25 -19.44
CA LEU A 148 -4.58 10.58 -19.52
C LEU A 148 -3.44 11.59 -19.67
N SER A 149 -3.55 12.52 -20.59
CA SER A 149 -2.62 13.64 -20.72
C SER A 149 -2.74 14.57 -19.50
N GLY A 150 -1.85 14.40 -18.53
CA GLY A 150 -1.82 15.18 -17.28
C GLY A 150 -0.78 14.64 -16.30
N LEU A 151 -0.32 15.45 -15.38
CA LEU A 151 0.90 15.28 -14.56
C LEU A 151 0.81 14.31 -13.38
N GLN A 152 -0.03 13.28 -13.35
CA GLN A 152 -0.17 12.43 -12.16
C GLN A 152 -0.35 10.94 -12.47
N ASN A 153 0.32 10.09 -11.71
CA ASN A 153 0.13 8.64 -11.71
C ASN A 153 -0.61 8.21 -10.45
N HIS A 154 -1.65 7.43 -10.60
CA HIS A 154 -2.49 7.00 -9.50
C HIS A 154 -2.49 5.47 -9.39
N CYS A 155 -2.03 4.96 -8.27
CA CYS A 155 -2.05 3.55 -7.94
C CYS A 155 -3.03 3.30 -6.79
N ARG A 156 -3.82 2.23 -6.86
CA ARG A 156 -4.77 1.83 -5.83
C ARG A 156 -4.46 0.39 -5.36
N TRP A 157 -4.54 0.19 -4.07
CA TRP A 157 -4.37 -1.10 -3.41
C TRP A 157 -5.64 -1.95 -3.41
#